data_62dd684d804eae281658ff9dc68f0e47
#
_entry.id   62dd684d804eae281658ff9dc68f0e47
#
_cell.length_a   1.000
_cell.length_b   1.000
_cell.length_c   1.000
_cell.angle_alpha   90.00
_cell.angle_beta   90.00
_cell.angle_gamma   90.00
#
_symmetry.space_group_name_H-M   'P 1'
#
loop_
_entity.id
_entity.type
_entity.pdbx_description
1 polymer ?
#
loop_
_entity_poly.entity_id
_entity_poly.type
_entity_poly.pdbx_seq_one_letter_code
_entity_poly.pdbx_strand_id
1 'polypeptide(L)'
;RVPLGVVAVFYEARPNVTIDAASLCLKSGNATILRGGSEAIHSNRAIAACIQRGLAEADLPAAVVQVVETTDRAAVGALITMPEFVDVIVPRGGKGLIERVSRDARVPVIKHLDGICHVYVSAHAELPKAQRIAFNAKTYRYGICGAMETLLVDQAVAQDFLPAMAAQFREKGVELRGCQRTRAIIEAAEATEEDWNTEYLAPILSIRVVDGLDQAIEHINRHGSHHTDSIVSEHQGETRRFVAEVDSASVMIDTPT
;
A
#
# COMPACT_ATOMS: atom_id res chain seq x y z
N ARG A 1 19.42 -2.74 17.32
CA ARG A 1 18.82 -1.64 16.53
C ARG A 1 19.63 -0.38 16.78
N VAL A 2 19.86 0.40 15.72
CA VAL A 2 20.58 1.68 15.77
C VAL A 2 19.79 2.73 14.99
N PRO A 3 19.92 4.04 15.32
CA PRO A 3 19.36 5.11 14.51
C PRO A 3 19.89 5.08 13.07
N LEU A 4 19.09 5.55 12.12
CA LEU A 4 19.52 5.73 10.72
C LEU A 4 20.31 7.02 10.52
N GLY A 5 20.05 8.05 11.36
CA GLY A 5 20.62 9.37 11.26
C GLY A 5 19.56 10.43 11.00
N VAL A 6 19.67 11.16 9.90
CA VAL A 6 18.70 12.17 9.46
C VAL A 6 17.77 11.59 8.41
N VAL A 7 16.48 11.50 8.74
CA VAL A 7 15.44 10.97 7.87
C VAL A 7 14.66 12.11 7.23
N ALA A 8 14.71 12.26 5.90
CA ALA A 8 13.84 13.19 5.19
C ALA A 8 12.52 12.52 4.78
N VAL A 9 11.39 13.12 5.13
CA VAL A 9 10.07 12.62 4.76
C VAL A 9 9.35 13.67 3.89
N PHE A 10 9.02 13.29 2.66
CA PHE A 10 8.25 14.13 1.73
C PHE A 10 6.83 13.59 1.66
N TYR A 11 5.84 14.43 1.94
CA TYR A 11 4.43 14.02 1.95
C TYR A 11 3.54 15.10 1.32
N GLU A 12 2.36 14.69 0.88
CA GLU A 12 1.40 15.57 0.23
C GLU A 12 0.24 15.92 1.19
N ALA A 13 -0.99 15.65 0.84
CA ALA A 13 -2.22 16.11 1.49
C ALA A 13 -2.58 15.40 2.83
N ARG A 14 -1.60 15.06 3.67
CA ARG A 14 -1.82 14.39 4.96
C ARG A 14 -1.08 15.11 6.10
N PRO A 15 -1.66 16.16 6.70
CA PRO A 15 -0.97 16.97 7.71
C PRO A 15 -0.60 16.17 8.98
N ASN A 16 -1.34 15.09 9.33
CA ASN A 16 -0.98 14.20 10.42
C ASN A 16 0.40 13.56 10.25
N VAL A 17 0.88 13.36 9.02
CA VAL A 17 2.23 12.82 8.77
C VAL A 17 3.31 13.70 9.40
N THR A 18 3.08 15.00 9.55
CA THR A 18 4.01 15.91 10.22
C THR A 18 4.33 15.44 11.64
N ILE A 19 3.32 15.10 12.44
CA ILE A 19 3.53 14.65 13.82
C ILE A 19 3.89 13.17 13.86
N ASP A 20 3.31 12.33 13.01
CA ASP A 20 3.56 10.89 13.01
C ASP A 20 5.03 10.60 12.67
N ALA A 21 5.55 11.21 11.59
CA ALA A 21 6.94 11.05 11.19
C ALA A 21 7.91 11.66 12.21
N ALA A 22 7.60 12.87 12.74
CA ALA A 22 8.41 13.51 13.78
C ALA A 22 8.55 12.62 15.01
N SER A 23 7.42 12.11 15.53
CA SER A 23 7.41 11.30 16.75
C SER A 23 8.11 9.95 16.56
N LEU A 24 7.92 9.28 15.41
CA LEU A 24 8.58 8.01 15.11
C LEU A 24 10.10 8.18 14.96
N CYS A 25 10.54 9.21 14.24
CA CYS A 25 11.96 9.52 14.09
C CYS A 25 12.59 9.82 15.47
N LEU A 26 11.97 10.70 16.25
CA LEU A 26 12.47 11.09 17.58
C LEU A 26 12.55 9.87 18.51
N LYS A 27 11.49 9.06 18.59
CA LYS A 27 11.46 7.83 19.42
C LYS A 27 12.49 6.79 19.02
N SER A 28 12.89 6.78 17.76
CA SER A 28 13.92 5.86 17.24
C SER A 28 15.34 6.47 17.23
N GLY A 29 15.51 7.67 17.81
CA GLY A 29 16.80 8.34 17.93
C GLY A 29 17.29 9.00 16.64
N ASN A 30 16.40 9.27 15.69
CA ASN A 30 16.70 9.94 14.43
C ASN A 30 16.32 11.41 14.48
N ALA A 31 17.07 12.27 13.80
CA ALA A 31 16.59 13.58 13.40
C ALA A 31 15.73 13.47 12.14
N THR A 32 14.88 14.46 11.87
CA THR A 32 14.05 14.43 10.68
C THR A 32 13.87 15.79 10.02
N ILE A 33 13.82 15.77 8.68
CA ILE A 33 13.46 16.91 7.84
C ILE A 33 12.15 16.59 7.14
N LEU A 34 11.11 17.36 7.43
CA LEU A 34 9.75 17.14 6.98
C LEU A 34 9.36 18.17 5.92
N ARG A 35 8.88 17.71 4.77
CA ARG A 35 8.38 18.59 3.71
C ARG A 35 6.97 18.16 3.29
N GLY A 36 5.96 18.92 3.70
CA GLY A 36 4.56 18.69 3.32
C GLY A 36 4.18 19.37 2.00
N GLY A 37 3.06 18.93 1.40
CA GLY A 37 2.47 19.55 0.23
C GLY A 37 1.92 20.96 0.50
N SER A 38 1.65 21.71 -0.57
CA SER A 38 1.09 23.05 -0.53
C SER A 38 -0.34 23.08 0.02
N GLU A 39 -1.07 21.99 -0.20
CA GLU A 39 -2.50 21.88 0.16
C GLU A 39 -2.73 21.97 1.67
N ALA A 40 -1.78 21.50 2.47
CA ALA A 40 -1.89 21.44 3.92
C ALA A 40 -0.88 22.34 4.65
N ILE A 41 -0.28 23.33 3.98
CA ILE A 41 0.84 24.13 4.52
C ILE A 41 0.49 24.82 5.85
N HIS A 42 -0.72 25.35 6.02
CA HIS A 42 -1.14 26.00 7.24
C HIS A 42 -1.28 25.02 8.41
N SER A 43 -1.86 23.84 8.15
CA SER A 43 -1.95 22.76 9.14
C SER A 43 -0.57 22.23 9.52
N ASN A 44 0.31 22.01 8.54
CA ASN A 44 1.68 21.57 8.78
C ASN A 44 2.46 22.56 9.64
N ARG A 45 2.34 23.86 9.40
CA ARG A 45 2.97 24.92 10.23
C ARG A 45 2.42 24.93 11.65
N ALA A 46 1.10 24.79 11.83
CA ALA A 46 0.50 24.74 13.16
C ALA A 46 0.99 23.54 13.97
N ILE A 47 1.07 22.36 13.33
CA ILE A 47 1.61 21.15 13.95
C ILE A 47 3.11 21.32 14.26
N ALA A 48 3.89 21.88 13.34
CA ALA A 48 5.31 22.15 13.55
C ALA A 48 5.55 23.04 14.77
N ALA A 49 4.73 24.09 14.94
CA ALA A 49 4.81 24.97 16.11
C ALA A 49 4.51 24.22 17.43
N CYS A 50 3.57 23.26 17.42
CA CYS A 50 3.30 22.38 18.56
C CYS A 50 4.49 21.46 18.87
N ILE A 51 5.09 20.86 17.82
CA ILE A 51 6.28 20.01 17.97
C ILE A 51 7.43 20.82 18.60
N GLN A 52 7.72 22.01 18.11
CA GLN A 52 8.80 22.85 18.65
C GLN A 52 8.60 23.21 20.13
N ARG A 53 7.36 23.50 20.54
CA ARG A 53 7.05 23.70 21.98
C ARG A 53 7.30 22.44 22.80
N GLY A 54 6.85 21.27 22.32
CA GLY A 54 7.09 20.00 23.00
C GLY A 54 8.58 19.65 23.11
N LEU A 55 9.38 19.94 22.08
CA LEU A 55 10.83 19.76 22.13
C LEU A 55 11.48 20.66 23.18
N ALA A 56 11.07 21.93 23.25
CA ALA A 56 11.55 22.87 24.25
C ALA A 56 11.19 22.44 25.68
N GLU A 57 9.94 21.98 25.91
CA GLU A 57 9.49 21.46 27.21
C GLU A 57 10.25 20.21 27.64
N ALA A 58 10.72 19.41 26.68
CA ALA A 58 11.50 18.19 26.92
C ALA A 58 13.02 18.42 26.95
N ASP A 59 13.47 19.67 26.89
CA ASP A 59 14.89 20.08 26.79
C ASP A 59 15.64 19.42 25.62
N LEU A 60 14.95 19.27 24.48
CA LEU A 60 15.52 18.70 23.26
C LEU A 60 15.83 19.81 22.24
N PRO A 61 16.93 19.66 21.46
CA PRO A 61 17.29 20.65 20.46
C PRO A 61 16.20 20.83 19.39
N ALA A 62 15.85 22.07 19.05
CA ALA A 62 14.85 22.38 18.01
C ALA A 62 15.21 21.75 16.65
N ALA A 63 16.49 21.59 16.35
CA ALA A 63 17.00 21.05 15.09
C ALA A 63 16.72 19.54 14.88
N VAL A 64 16.30 18.79 15.90
CA VAL A 64 16.00 17.36 15.74
C VAL A 64 14.75 17.11 14.88
N VAL A 65 13.84 18.10 14.81
CA VAL A 65 12.70 18.07 13.90
C VAL A 65 12.62 19.38 13.14
N GLN A 66 12.88 19.34 11.87
CA GLN A 66 12.81 20.50 10.98
C GLN A 66 11.68 20.35 9.98
N VAL A 67 10.87 21.39 9.79
CA VAL A 67 9.80 21.43 8.79
C VAL A 67 10.16 22.49 7.75
N VAL A 68 10.25 22.05 6.48
CA VAL A 68 10.53 22.95 5.36
C VAL A 68 9.34 23.87 5.13
N GLU A 69 9.51 25.16 5.27
CA GLU A 69 8.44 26.15 5.23
C GLU A 69 8.00 26.54 3.82
N THR A 70 8.84 26.28 2.82
CA THR A 70 8.54 26.63 1.42
C THR A 70 7.73 25.54 0.72
N THR A 71 6.80 25.96 -0.11
CA THR A 71 6.04 25.10 -1.02
C THR A 71 6.77 24.85 -2.35
N ASP A 72 7.90 25.52 -2.59
CA ASP A 72 8.69 25.35 -3.80
C ASP A 72 9.19 23.89 -3.94
N ARG A 73 8.92 23.33 -5.10
CA ARG A 73 9.38 21.98 -5.45
C ARG A 73 10.90 21.88 -5.62
N ALA A 74 11.59 23.01 -5.79
CA ALA A 74 13.05 23.06 -5.84
C ALA A 74 13.69 22.59 -4.51
N ALA A 75 13.04 22.84 -3.37
CA ALA A 75 13.51 22.35 -2.06
C ALA A 75 13.60 20.82 -1.99
N VAL A 76 12.66 20.10 -2.62
CA VAL A 76 12.74 18.64 -2.73
C VAL A 76 13.95 18.24 -3.58
N GLY A 77 14.16 18.91 -4.73
CA GLY A 77 15.30 18.67 -5.60
C GLY A 77 16.64 18.88 -4.90
N ALA A 78 16.76 19.88 -4.03
CA ALA A 78 17.95 20.10 -3.23
C ALA A 78 18.16 18.97 -2.20
N LEU A 79 17.14 18.67 -1.38
CA LEU A 79 17.26 17.68 -0.29
C LEU A 79 17.60 16.27 -0.80
N ILE A 80 17.07 15.84 -1.94
CA ILE A 80 17.35 14.50 -2.49
C ILE A 80 18.80 14.35 -3.00
N THR A 81 19.54 15.44 -3.13
CA THR A 81 20.93 15.47 -3.63
C THR A 81 21.95 15.88 -2.57
N MET A 82 21.58 15.84 -1.27
CA MET A 82 22.42 16.24 -0.14
C MET A 82 22.78 15.05 0.77
N PRO A 83 23.54 14.04 0.28
CA PRO A 83 23.91 12.87 1.10
C PRO A 83 24.78 13.21 2.32
N GLU A 84 25.38 14.40 2.34
CA GLU A 84 26.16 14.90 3.50
C GLU A 84 25.27 15.35 4.68
N PHE A 85 23.96 15.57 4.46
CA PHE A 85 23.02 16.03 5.48
C PHE A 85 21.81 15.13 5.68
N VAL A 86 21.55 14.21 4.76
CA VAL A 86 20.37 13.32 4.77
C VAL A 86 20.84 11.89 4.55
N ASP A 87 20.54 11.01 5.50
CA ASP A 87 20.91 9.61 5.44
C ASP A 87 19.92 8.74 4.66
N VAL A 88 18.61 9.06 4.76
CA VAL A 88 17.56 8.31 4.07
C VAL A 88 16.35 9.20 3.77
N ILE A 89 15.68 8.92 2.64
CA ILE A 89 14.46 9.60 2.21
C ILE A 89 13.29 8.63 2.21
N VAL A 90 12.14 9.06 2.75
CA VAL A 90 10.85 8.35 2.70
C VAL A 90 9.82 9.23 1.98
N PRO A 91 9.58 9.01 0.67
CA PRO A 91 8.54 9.73 -0.04
C PRO A 91 7.16 9.12 0.25
N ARG A 92 6.18 9.98 0.57
CA ARG A 92 4.78 9.64 0.89
C ARG A 92 3.84 10.52 0.08
N GLY A 93 3.56 10.15 -1.15
CA GLY A 93 2.70 10.93 -2.05
C GLY A 93 2.33 10.15 -3.30
N GLY A 94 1.82 10.86 -4.30
CA GLY A 94 1.45 10.25 -5.58
C GLY A 94 2.66 9.75 -6.37
N LYS A 95 2.38 8.89 -7.34
CA LYS A 95 3.35 8.21 -8.20
C LYS A 95 4.42 9.16 -8.78
N GLY A 96 4.01 10.34 -9.27
CA GLY A 96 4.95 11.30 -9.86
C GLY A 96 6.00 11.85 -8.88
N LEU A 97 5.66 12.03 -7.59
CA LEU A 97 6.64 12.40 -6.57
C LEU A 97 7.63 11.25 -6.33
N ILE A 98 7.12 10.04 -6.18
CA ILE A 98 7.93 8.86 -5.87
C ILE A 98 8.86 8.54 -7.03
N GLU A 99 8.38 8.57 -8.27
CA GLU A 99 9.19 8.36 -9.47
C GLU A 99 10.30 9.40 -9.60
N ARG A 100 9.97 10.69 -9.40
CA ARG A 100 10.97 11.77 -9.44
C ARG A 100 12.06 11.56 -8.39
N VAL A 101 11.67 11.31 -7.14
CA VAL A 101 12.63 11.06 -6.05
C VAL A 101 13.48 9.83 -6.36
N SER A 102 12.86 8.75 -6.85
CA SER A 102 13.58 7.52 -7.18
C SER A 102 14.61 7.68 -8.29
N ARG A 103 14.31 8.52 -9.28
CA ARG A 103 15.20 8.76 -10.43
C ARG A 103 16.35 9.71 -10.09
N ASP A 104 16.05 10.77 -9.33
CA ASP A 104 16.95 11.91 -9.19
C ASP A 104 17.72 11.91 -7.87
N ALA A 105 17.35 11.07 -6.88
CA ALA A 105 17.99 11.05 -5.57
C ALA A 105 19.40 10.48 -5.60
N ARG A 106 20.28 11.12 -4.83
CA ARG A 106 21.62 10.63 -4.48
C ARG A 106 21.68 10.08 -3.04
N VAL A 107 20.60 10.24 -2.30
CA VAL A 107 20.39 9.71 -0.94
C VAL A 107 19.60 8.42 -1.06
N PRO A 108 19.84 7.39 -0.24
CA PRO A 108 19.02 6.17 -0.20
C PRO A 108 17.53 6.47 -0.02
N VAL A 109 16.66 5.78 -0.77
CA VAL A 109 15.22 6.01 -0.76
C VAL A 109 14.49 4.74 -0.34
N ILE A 110 13.68 4.84 0.72
CA ILE A 110 12.72 3.81 1.10
C ILE A 110 11.37 4.20 0.51
N LYS A 111 11.00 3.54 -0.57
CA LYS A 111 9.80 3.89 -1.34
C LYS A 111 8.84 2.73 -1.47
N HIS A 112 7.60 3.09 -1.75
CA HIS A 112 6.56 2.21 -2.26
C HIS A 112 5.90 2.93 -3.45
N LEU A 113 5.68 2.24 -4.56
CA LEU A 113 5.14 2.86 -5.78
C LEU A 113 3.64 2.61 -5.93
N ASP A 114 3.24 1.35 -6.00
CA ASP A 114 1.88 0.91 -6.32
C ASP A 114 1.36 -0.06 -5.26
N GLY A 115 0.04 -0.11 -5.04
CA GLY A 115 -0.64 -1.05 -4.16
C GLY A 115 -1.43 -2.09 -4.95
N ILE A 116 -0.76 -3.00 -5.66
CA ILE A 116 -1.42 -4.11 -6.36
C ILE A 116 -1.60 -5.26 -5.35
N CYS A 117 -2.68 -5.16 -4.57
CA CYS A 117 -2.96 -6.10 -3.50
C CYS A 117 -3.87 -7.24 -3.98
N HIS A 118 -3.65 -8.45 -3.44
CA HIS A 118 -4.42 -9.63 -3.79
C HIS A 118 -5.14 -10.23 -2.59
N VAL A 119 -6.31 -10.81 -2.85
CA VAL A 119 -6.95 -11.76 -1.94
C VAL A 119 -7.05 -13.10 -2.67
N TYR A 120 -6.48 -14.15 -2.08
CA TYR A 120 -6.63 -15.52 -2.56
C TYR A 120 -7.65 -16.29 -1.72
N VAL A 121 -8.70 -16.79 -2.38
CA VAL A 121 -9.71 -17.67 -1.80
C VAL A 121 -9.33 -19.11 -2.12
N SER A 122 -8.87 -19.85 -1.11
CA SER A 122 -8.40 -21.23 -1.24
C SER A 122 -9.56 -22.22 -1.38
N ALA A 123 -9.26 -23.44 -1.83
CA ALA A 123 -10.19 -24.57 -1.82
C ALA A 123 -10.74 -24.91 -0.42
N HIS A 124 -10.00 -24.52 0.63
CA HIS A 124 -10.36 -24.76 2.03
C HIS A 124 -10.93 -23.50 2.72
N ALA A 125 -11.40 -22.52 1.95
CA ALA A 125 -11.99 -21.31 2.51
C ALA A 125 -13.43 -21.55 2.99
N GLU A 126 -13.79 -20.93 4.13
CA GLU A 126 -15.19 -20.77 4.53
C GLU A 126 -15.80 -19.67 3.64
N LEU A 127 -16.65 -20.07 2.67
CA LEU A 127 -17.08 -19.17 1.59
C LEU A 127 -17.83 -17.92 2.07
N PRO A 128 -18.77 -17.96 3.06
CA PRO A 128 -19.38 -16.76 3.62
C PRO A 128 -18.37 -15.79 4.24
N LYS A 129 -17.32 -16.29 4.89
CA LYS A 129 -16.22 -15.47 5.42
C LYS A 129 -15.41 -14.86 4.27
N ALA A 130 -15.06 -15.66 3.26
CA ALA A 130 -14.32 -15.21 2.09
C ALA A 130 -15.06 -14.09 1.33
N GLN A 131 -16.40 -14.21 1.20
CA GLN A 131 -17.22 -13.16 0.58
C GLN A 131 -17.12 -11.84 1.35
N ARG A 132 -17.23 -11.85 2.70
CA ARG A 132 -17.12 -10.64 3.52
C ARG A 132 -15.74 -9.99 3.41
N ILE A 133 -14.68 -10.81 3.41
CA ILE A 133 -13.29 -10.35 3.30
C ILE A 133 -13.04 -9.73 1.93
N ALA A 134 -13.35 -10.43 0.84
CA ALA A 134 -13.15 -9.94 -0.52
C ALA A 134 -13.99 -8.68 -0.80
N PHE A 135 -15.25 -8.66 -0.35
CA PHE A 135 -16.09 -7.49 -0.47
C PHE A 135 -15.51 -6.28 0.25
N ASN A 136 -15.09 -6.43 1.49
CA ASN A 136 -14.49 -5.34 2.27
C ASN A 136 -13.16 -4.88 1.64
N ALA A 137 -12.28 -5.81 1.29
CA ALA A 137 -10.97 -5.51 0.71
C ALA A 137 -11.05 -4.62 -0.56
N LYS A 138 -12.11 -4.80 -1.38
CA LYS A 138 -12.30 -3.93 -2.55
C LYS A 138 -13.15 -2.71 -2.27
N THR A 139 -14.26 -2.84 -1.55
CA THR A 139 -15.32 -1.80 -1.55
C THR A 139 -15.25 -0.84 -0.37
N TYR A 140 -14.45 -1.11 0.63
CA TYR A 140 -14.29 -0.20 1.77
C TYR A 140 -13.76 1.17 1.32
N ARG A 141 -12.71 1.19 0.47
CA ARG A 141 -12.15 2.41 -0.08
C ARG A 141 -11.29 2.12 -1.30
N TYR A 142 -11.76 2.48 -2.49
CA TYR A 142 -11.07 2.19 -3.76
C TYR A 142 -9.72 2.89 -3.92
N GLY A 143 -9.60 4.12 -3.46
CA GLY A 143 -8.42 4.99 -3.71
C GLY A 143 -7.32 4.89 -2.67
N ILE A 144 -7.11 3.71 -2.05
CA ILE A 144 -6.01 3.47 -1.12
C ILE A 144 -5.14 2.33 -1.61
N CYS A 145 -3.84 2.40 -1.31
CA CYS A 145 -2.86 1.41 -1.72
C CYS A 145 -3.08 -0.01 -1.15
N GLY A 146 -3.91 -0.16 -0.13
CA GLY A 146 -4.31 -1.45 0.42
C GLY A 146 -5.60 -2.01 -0.18
N ALA A 147 -6.25 -1.33 -1.14
CA ALA A 147 -7.44 -1.87 -1.79
C ALA A 147 -7.08 -3.10 -2.62
N MET A 148 -7.90 -4.13 -2.56
CA MET A 148 -7.71 -5.31 -3.42
C MET A 148 -7.88 -4.92 -4.90
N GLU A 149 -6.87 -5.21 -5.71
CA GLU A 149 -6.92 -4.98 -7.16
C GLU A 149 -7.09 -6.29 -7.95
N THR A 150 -6.65 -7.41 -7.38
CA THR A 150 -6.86 -8.74 -7.97
C THR A 150 -7.42 -9.73 -6.95
N LEU A 151 -8.48 -10.42 -7.33
CA LEU A 151 -9.08 -11.55 -6.61
C LEU A 151 -8.68 -12.86 -7.28
N LEU A 152 -7.94 -13.69 -6.56
CA LEU A 152 -7.57 -15.04 -6.97
C LEU A 152 -8.51 -16.05 -6.32
N VAL A 153 -9.06 -16.96 -7.09
CA VAL A 153 -10.02 -17.96 -6.59
C VAL A 153 -9.60 -19.35 -7.03
N ASP A 154 -9.48 -20.26 -6.07
CA ASP A 154 -9.20 -21.65 -6.37
C ASP A 154 -10.31 -22.25 -7.25
N GLN A 155 -9.91 -23.02 -8.27
CA GLN A 155 -10.87 -23.64 -9.20
C GLN A 155 -11.89 -24.56 -8.50
N ALA A 156 -11.51 -25.17 -7.38
CA ALA A 156 -12.40 -26.08 -6.64
C ALA A 156 -13.62 -25.39 -6.05
N VAL A 157 -13.50 -24.10 -5.73
CA VAL A 157 -14.59 -23.30 -5.13
C VAL A 157 -15.13 -22.21 -6.05
N ALA A 158 -14.54 -22.01 -7.22
CA ALA A 158 -14.87 -20.90 -8.11
C ALA A 158 -16.36 -20.90 -8.55
N GLN A 159 -16.95 -22.07 -8.83
CA GLN A 159 -18.34 -22.19 -9.25
C GLN A 159 -19.33 -21.78 -8.14
N ASP A 160 -19.00 -22.06 -6.89
CA ASP A 160 -19.86 -21.77 -5.74
C ASP A 160 -19.65 -20.33 -5.22
N PHE A 161 -18.44 -19.81 -5.35
CA PHE A 161 -18.05 -18.51 -4.80
C PHE A 161 -18.33 -17.34 -5.75
N LEU A 162 -17.92 -17.43 -7.02
CA LEU A 162 -17.90 -16.30 -7.94
C LEU A 162 -19.28 -15.71 -8.27
N PRO A 163 -20.37 -16.51 -8.51
CA PRO A 163 -21.65 -15.93 -8.87
C PRO A 163 -22.21 -14.98 -7.81
N ALA A 164 -22.20 -15.39 -6.53
CA ALA A 164 -22.68 -14.57 -5.44
C ALA A 164 -21.79 -13.35 -5.21
N MET A 165 -20.46 -13.52 -5.32
CA MET A 165 -19.51 -12.43 -5.15
C MET A 165 -19.63 -11.38 -6.26
N ALA A 166 -19.78 -11.81 -7.51
CA ALA A 166 -19.97 -10.92 -8.65
C ALA A 166 -21.25 -10.08 -8.52
N ALA A 167 -22.34 -10.67 -8.03
CA ALA A 167 -23.59 -9.94 -7.78
C ALA A 167 -23.35 -8.80 -6.77
N GLN A 168 -22.68 -9.08 -5.65
CA GLN A 168 -22.37 -8.07 -4.62
C GLN A 168 -21.50 -6.94 -5.16
N PHE A 169 -20.47 -7.25 -5.95
CA PHE A 169 -19.59 -6.23 -6.54
C PHE A 169 -20.34 -5.35 -7.55
N ARG A 170 -21.23 -5.94 -8.38
CA ARG A 170 -22.05 -5.18 -9.33
C ARG A 170 -23.03 -4.23 -8.64
N GLU A 171 -23.63 -4.62 -7.53
CA GLU A 171 -24.47 -3.72 -6.72
C GLU A 171 -23.71 -2.48 -6.24
N LYS A 172 -22.37 -2.58 -6.07
CA LYS A 172 -21.49 -1.47 -5.74
C LYS A 172 -20.91 -0.74 -6.96
N GLY A 173 -21.32 -1.13 -8.17
CA GLY A 173 -20.83 -0.53 -9.40
C GLY A 173 -19.38 -0.89 -9.73
N VAL A 174 -18.88 -2.01 -9.21
CA VAL A 174 -17.53 -2.49 -9.53
C VAL A 174 -17.53 -3.16 -10.90
N GLU A 175 -16.68 -2.67 -11.81
CA GLU A 175 -16.38 -3.31 -13.09
C GLU A 175 -15.53 -4.57 -12.82
N LEU A 176 -15.95 -5.71 -13.37
CA LEU A 176 -15.24 -6.96 -13.23
C LEU A 176 -14.49 -7.30 -14.52
N ARG A 177 -13.18 -7.59 -14.40
CA ARG A 177 -12.33 -8.09 -15.49
C ARG A 177 -11.86 -9.49 -15.14
N GLY A 178 -12.07 -10.45 -16.00
CA GLY A 178 -11.83 -11.86 -15.69
C GLY A 178 -10.97 -12.58 -16.72
N CYS A 179 -10.16 -13.54 -16.25
CA CYS A 179 -9.52 -14.50 -17.13
C CYS A 179 -10.60 -15.39 -17.82
N GLN A 180 -10.20 -16.17 -18.82
CA GLN A 180 -11.13 -17.03 -19.57
C GLN A 180 -11.96 -17.94 -18.64
N ARG A 181 -11.36 -18.54 -17.61
CA ARG A 181 -12.06 -19.42 -16.64
C ARG A 181 -13.06 -18.64 -15.79
N THR A 182 -12.72 -17.43 -15.35
CA THR A 182 -13.63 -16.54 -14.64
C THR A 182 -14.84 -16.19 -15.51
N ARG A 183 -14.62 -15.83 -16.77
CA ARG A 183 -15.68 -15.45 -17.74
C ARG A 183 -16.57 -16.63 -18.14
N ALA A 184 -16.13 -17.85 -17.96
CA ALA A 184 -16.96 -19.04 -18.14
C ALA A 184 -17.98 -19.24 -16.99
N ILE A 185 -17.75 -18.59 -15.83
CA ILE A 185 -18.58 -18.72 -14.62
C ILE A 185 -19.45 -17.47 -14.42
N ILE A 186 -18.91 -16.28 -14.62
CA ILE A 186 -19.59 -15.00 -14.43
C ILE A 186 -19.41 -14.10 -15.65
N GLU A 187 -20.36 -13.20 -15.86
CA GLU A 187 -20.18 -12.13 -16.84
C GLU A 187 -19.09 -11.16 -16.33
N ALA A 188 -18.05 -10.93 -17.13
CA ALA A 188 -16.95 -10.00 -16.86
C ALA A 188 -16.29 -9.59 -18.17
N ALA A 189 -15.71 -8.40 -18.21
CA ALA A 189 -14.83 -8.01 -19.30
C ALA A 189 -13.60 -8.91 -19.35
N GLU A 190 -12.92 -8.97 -20.48
CA GLU A 190 -11.66 -9.71 -20.58
C GLU A 190 -10.54 -9.00 -19.84
N ALA A 191 -9.89 -9.70 -18.93
CA ALA A 191 -8.66 -9.23 -18.30
C ALA A 191 -7.47 -9.45 -19.23
N THR A 192 -6.68 -8.41 -19.44
CA THR A 192 -5.44 -8.42 -20.21
C THR A 192 -4.23 -8.65 -19.29
N GLU A 193 -3.04 -8.85 -19.84
CA GLU A 193 -1.80 -8.94 -19.05
C GLU A 193 -1.50 -7.64 -18.29
N GLU A 194 -1.94 -6.48 -18.81
CA GLU A 194 -1.78 -5.19 -18.15
C GLU A 194 -2.66 -5.08 -16.89
N ASP A 195 -3.85 -5.68 -16.92
CA ASP A 195 -4.78 -5.65 -15.78
C ASP A 195 -4.18 -6.31 -14.52
N TRP A 196 -3.34 -7.33 -14.70
CA TRP A 196 -2.66 -8.00 -13.57
C TRP A 196 -1.57 -7.14 -12.92
N ASN A 197 -1.07 -6.12 -13.63
CA ASN A 197 -0.01 -5.21 -13.19
C ASN A 197 -0.55 -3.79 -12.91
N THR A 198 -1.87 -3.64 -12.75
CA THR A 198 -2.51 -2.33 -12.61
C THR A 198 -3.07 -2.09 -11.22
N GLU A 199 -2.62 -1.01 -10.57
CA GLU A 199 -3.32 -0.40 -9.44
C GLU A 199 -4.41 0.52 -10.00
N TYR A 200 -5.68 0.09 -9.97
CA TYR A 200 -6.79 0.86 -10.55
C TYR A 200 -7.14 2.10 -9.74
N LEU A 201 -7.08 2.03 -8.40
CA LEU A 201 -7.56 3.06 -7.48
C LEU A 201 -9.01 3.49 -7.77
N ALA A 202 -9.79 2.59 -8.34
CA ALA A 202 -11.13 2.79 -8.89
C ALA A 202 -12.02 1.57 -8.60
N PRO A 203 -13.34 1.64 -8.80
CA PRO A 203 -14.22 0.48 -8.70
C PRO A 203 -14.07 -0.49 -9.89
N ILE A 204 -12.86 -1.00 -10.07
CA ILE A 204 -12.46 -2.01 -11.06
C ILE A 204 -11.74 -3.13 -10.34
N LEU A 205 -12.02 -4.39 -10.65
CA LEU A 205 -11.45 -5.57 -10.01
C LEU A 205 -11.09 -6.62 -11.05
N SER A 206 -9.83 -7.06 -11.04
CA SER A 206 -9.39 -8.23 -11.79
C SER A 206 -9.68 -9.52 -11.04
N ILE A 207 -10.13 -10.56 -11.72
CA ILE A 207 -10.47 -11.87 -11.13
C ILE A 207 -9.84 -12.99 -11.94
N ARG A 208 -9.06 -13.83 -11.26
CA ARG A 208 -8.42 -14.99 -11.88
C ARG A 208 -8.73 -16.27 -11.12
N VAL A 209 -9.21 -17.29 -11.85
CA VAL A 209 -9.31 -18.65 -11.34
C VAL A 209 -7.96 -19.33 -11.48
N VAL A 210 -7.46 -19.91 -10.38
CA VAL A 210 -6.13 -20.54 -10.28
C VAL A 210 -6.25 -22.03 -9.91
N ASP A 211 -5.22 -22.81 -10.23
CA ASP A 211 -5.18 -24.27 -10.00
C ASP A 211 -4.67 -24.64 -8.59
N GLY A 212 -4.83 -23.75 -7.62
CA GLY A 212 -4.40 -23.95 -6.25
C GLY A 212 -3.39 -22.95 -5.76
N LEU A 213 -2.86 -23.23 -4.56
CA LEU A 213 -1.97 -22.35 -3.81
C LEU A 213 -0.70 -21.97 -4.60
N ASP A 214 -0.07 -22.93 -5.27
CA ASP A 214 1.18 -22.69 -5.98
C ASP A 214 1.03 -21.64 -7.08
N GLN A 215 -0.04 -21.75 -7.87
CA GLN A 215 -0.33 -20.77 -8.93
C GLN A 215 -0.76 -19.41 -8.36
N ALA A 216 -1.42 -19.39 -7.20
CA ALA A 216 -1.75 -18.14 -6.51
C ALA A 216 -0.47 -17.41 -6.04
N ILE A 217 0.46 -18.11 -5.39
CA ILE A 217 1.74 -17.56 -4.95
C ILE A 217 2.56 -17.07 -6.14
N GLU A 218 2.66 -17.87 -7.21
CA GLU A 218 3.37 -17.47 -8.43
C GLU A 218 2.78 -16.20 -9.03
N HIS A 219 1.44 -16.09 -9.11
CA HIS A 219 0.78 -14.90 -9.62
C HIS A 219 1.07 -13.67 -8.77
N ILE A 220 0.96 -13.78 -7.45
CA ILE A 220 1.21 -12.67 -6.52
C ILE A 220 2.66 -12.21 -6.62
N ASN A 221 3.62 -13.12 -6.56
CA ASN A 221 5.04 -12.77 -6.62
C ASN A 221 5.46 -12.18 -7.98
N ARG A 222 4.74 -12.52 -9.06
CA ARG A 222 5.01 -12.00 -10.41
C ARG A 222 4.37 -10.65 -10.67
N HIS A 223 3.14 -10.41 -10.20
CA HIS A 223 2.33 -9.25 -10.55
C HIS A 223 2.09 -8.29 -9.40
N GLY A 224 2.27 -8.76 -8.16
CA GLY A 224 2.10 -7.95 -6.96
C GLY A 224 3.15 -6.86 -6.83
N SER A 225 2.79 -5.84 -6.06
CA SER A 225 3.66 -4.70 -5.75
C SER A 225 4.45 -4.87 -4.45
N HIS A 226 4.44 -6.05 -3.85
CA HIS A 226 5.03 -6.35 -2.54
C HIS A 226 4.44 -5.51 -1.38
N HIS A 227 3.18 -5.08 -1.51
CA HIS A 227 2.51 -4.25 -0.50
C HIS A 227 1.78 -5.10 0.54
N THR A 228 0.60 -5.62 0.19
CA THR A 228 -0.25 -6.39 1.10
C THR A 228 -1.02 -7.44 0.33
N ASP A 229 -0.89 -8.70 0.74
CA ASP A 229 -1.62 -9.81 0.12
C ASP A 229 -2.26 -10.69 1.19
N SER A 230 -3.41 -11.27 0.90
CA SER A 230 -4.21 -12.03 1.85
C SER A 230 -4.61 -13.41 1.30
N ILE A 231 -4.63 -14.40 2.19
CA ILE A 231 -5.22 -15.72 1.94
C ILE A 231 -6.44 -15.92 2.84
N VAL A 232 -7.51 -16.49 2.29
CA VAL A 232 -8.64 -17.00 3.07
C VAL A 232 -8.64 -18.52 3.00
N SER A 233 -8.33 -19.18 4.13
CA SER A 233 -8.23 -20.64 4.20
C SER A 233 -8.28 -21.15 5.64
N GLU A 234 -9.07 -22.18 5.88
CA GLU A 234 -9.09 -22.94 7.16
C GLU A 234 -7.94 -23.94 7.26
N HIS A 235 -7.16 -24.15 6.18
CA HIS A 235 -6.08 -25.14 6.16
C HIS A 235 -4.75 -24.53 6.61
N GLN A 236 -4.31 -24.84 7.83
CA GLN A 236 -3.08 -24.28 8.42
C GLN A 236 -1.81 -24.51 7.59
N GLY A 237 -1.72 -25.61 6.86
CA GLY A 237 -0.57 -25.89 5.97
C GLY A 237 -0.48 -24.88 4.83
N GLU A 238 -1.61 -24.53 4.22
CA GLU A 238 -1.67 -23.52 3.16
C GLU A 238 -1.35 -22.12 3.68
N THR A 239 -1.94 -21.71 4.81
CA THR A 239 -1.69 -20.40 5.38
C THR A 239 -0.22 -20.22 5.79
N ARG A 240 0.44 -21.25 6.34
CA ARG A 240 1.86 -21.21 6.68
C ARG A 240 2.73 -21.07 5.42
N ARG A 241 2.43 -21.83 4.35
CA ARG A 241 3.15 -21.71 3.09
C ARG A 241 2.96 -20.34 2.46
N PHE A 242 1.73 -19.85 2.41
CA PHE A 242 1.42 -18.53 1.87
C PHE A 242 2.22 -17.43 2.57
N VAL A 243 2.25 -17.44 3.90
CA VAL A 243 3.03 -16.46 4.68
C VAL A 243 4.53 -16.58 4.45
N ALA A 244 5.03 -17.78 4.20
CA ALA A 244 6.46 -18.01 3.99
C ALA A 244 6.94 -17.73 2.56
N GLU A 245 6.06 -17.88 1.56
CA GLU A 245 6.42 -17.89 0.14
C GLU A 245 5.95 -16.65 -0.63
N VAL A 246 4.97 -15.88 -0.10
CA VAL A 246 4.54 -14.60 -0.69
C VAL A 246 5.48 -13.48 -0.26
N ASP A 247 6.09 -12.80 -1.23
CA ASP A 247 7.02 -11.70 -1.00
C ASP A 247 6.27 -10.35 -0.92
N SER A 248 5.68 -10.09 0.26
CA SER A 248 4.95 -8.84 0.54
C SER A 248 5.27 -8.29 1.93
N ALA A 249 5.21 -6.97 2.06
CA ALA A 249 5.47 -6.27 3.32
C ALA A 249 4.45 -6.65 4.41
N SER A 250 3.21 -6.95 4.01
CA SER A 250 2.15 -7.45 4.87
C SER A 250 1.50 -8.66 4.24
N VAL A 251 1.57 -9.81 4.92
CA VAL A 251 0.88 -11.04 4.49
C VAL A 251 -0.19 -11.37 5.53
N MET A 252 -1.43 -11.40 5.08
CA MET A 252 -2.61 -11.48 5.92
C MET A 252 -3.27 -12.86 5.81
N ILE A 253 -3.88 -13.31 6.91
CA ILE A 253 -4.67 -14.55 6.95
C ILE A 253 -6.07 -14.20 7.44
N ASP A 254 -7.09 -14.61 6.71
CA ASP A 254 -8.50 -14.46 7.06
C ASP A 254 -8.92 -13.01 7.39
N THR A 255 -8.30 -12.05 6.73
CA THR A 255 -8.61 -10.61 6.89
C THR A 255 -8.43 -9.86 5.56
N PRO A 256 -9.11 -8.71 5.36
CA PRO A 256 -8.91 -7.88 4.18
C PRO A 256 -7.48 -7.32 4.08
N THR A 257 -7.11 -6.95 2.87
CA THR A 257 -5.85 -6.22 2.58
C THR A 257 -5.89 -4.77 3.00
#